data_25df44126d9dd1666ae686e21830871d
#
_entry.id   25df44126d9dd1666ae686e21830871d
#
_cell.length_a   1.000
_cell.length_b   1.000
_cell.length_c   1.000
_cell.angle_alpha   90.00
_cell.angle_beta   90.00
_cell.angle_gamma   90.00
#
_symmetry.space_group_name_H-M   'P 1'
#
loop_
_entity.id
_entity.type
_entity.pdbx_description
1 polymer ?
#
loop_
_entity_poly.entity_id
_entity_poly.type
_entity_poly.pdbx_seq_one_letter_code
_entity_poly.pdbx_strand_id
1 'polypeptide(L)'
;SFFHKGGSRFMKEKNHLFSATGIPSLFLIFGVLMLVILSLLGYGTSRQDLRASSLSLEQTSAYYNACSEAADFYSELVQTLEGFQTLAKTETAYYQLVSDYLNSQENVEWDSKKHTAEYVKAFSDTQSLAVKVSVFWTDRTADSTASDTAASDTVASDTAASDTINAGLDMTSSNIAGILSWNTVVTADWNPDNSQSVYKGE
;
A
#
# COMPACT_ATOMS: atom_id res chain seq x y z
N SER A 1 -67.36 -16.38 -87.53
CA SER A 1 -67.31 -17.30 -86.42
C SER A 1 -65.84 -17.70 -86.13
N PHE A 2 -65.19 -17.02 -85.28
CA PHE A 2 -63.95 -17.50 -84.77
C PHE A 2 -63.92 -17.29 -83.26
N PHE A 3 -64.06 -18.34 -82.50
CA PHE A 3 -63.85 -18.31 -81.05
C PHE A 3 -62.37 -18.30 -80.75
N HIS A 4 -61.90 -17.32 -80.09
CA HIS A 4 -60.58 -17.27 -79.55
C HIS A 4 -60.64 -17.53 -78.03
N LYS A 5 -60.23 -18.72 -77.64
CA LYS A 5 -60.20 -19.25 -76.24
C LYS A 5 -58.99 -18.70 -75.57
N GLY A 6 -59.10 -17.66 -74.78
CA GLY A 6 -58.01 -17.14 -73.94
C GLY A 6 -57.76 -18.04 -72.72
N GLY A 7 -56.63 -18.73 -72.73
CA GLY A 7 -56.15 -19.51 -71.58
C GLY A 7 -55.46 -18.59 -70.56
N SER A 8 -56.10 -18.36 -69.47
CA SER A 8 -55.50 -17.71 -68.32
C SER A 8 -54.50 -18.68 -67.65
N ARG A 9 -53.21 -18.37 -67.76
CA ARG A 9 -52.19 -19.03 -66.99
C ARG A 9 -52.24 -18.49 -65.55
N PHE A 10 -52.79 -19.30 -64.66
CA PHE A 10 -52.59 -19.11 -63.24
C PHE A 10 -51.10 -19.32 -62.93
N MET A 11 -50.40 -18.21 -62.71
CA MET A 11 -49.11 -18.26 -62.09
C MET A 11 -49.29 -18.69 -60.63
N LYS A 12 -48.86 -19.88 -60.32
CA LYS A 12 -48.81 -20.43 -58.98
C LYS A 12 -47.71 -19.69 -58.25
N GLU A 13 -48.05 -18.64 -57.53
CA GLU A 13 -47.13 -18.02 -56.53
C GLU A 13 -46.77 -19.09 -55.51
N LYS A 14 -45.54 -19.56 -55.63
CA LYS A 14 -44.93 -20.38 -54.58
C LYS A 14 -44.64 -19.47 -53.42
N ASN A 15 -45.47 -19.53 -52.41
CA ASN A 15 -45.26 -18.81 -51.15
C ASN A 15 -43.94 -19.23 -50.52
N HIS A 16 -42.95 -18.38 -50.64
CA HIS A 16 -41.67 -18.48 -49.91
C HIS A 16 -41.82 -18.14 -48.41
N LEU A 17 -42.91 -18.58 -47.78
CA LEU A 17 -43.20 -18.34 -46.38
C LEU A 17 -42.30 -19.13 -45.43
N PHE A 18 -41.58 -20.14 -45.92
CA PHE A 18 -40.67 -20.96 -45.09
C PHE A 18 -39.30 -20.31 -44.89
N SER A 19 -38.90 -19.36 -45.68
CA SER A 19 -37.60 -18.69 -45.54
C SER A 19 -37.61 -17.53 -44.54
N ALA A 20 -38.76 -16.96 -44.20
CA ALA A 20 -38.86 -15.80 -43.36
C ALA A 20 -38.85 -16.09 -41.83
N THR A 21 -39.21 -17.34 -41.44
CA THR A 21 -39.28 -17.72 -40.02
C THR A 21 -37.94 -18.20 -39.44
N GLY A 22 -37.03 -18.72 -40.27
CA GLY A 22 -35.73 -19.23 -39.81
C GLY A 22 -34.73 -18.13 -39.45
N ILE A 23 -34.72 -17.03 -40.18
CA ILE A 23 -33.78 -15.93 -39.99
C ILE A 23 -34.01 -15.20 -38.65
N PRO A 24 -35.28 -14.78 -38.30
CA PRO A 24 -35.55 -14.14 -37.01
C PRO A 24 -35.19 -15.04 -35.80
N SER A 25 -35.46 -16.36 -35.91
CA SER A 25 -35.16 -17.32 -34.88
C SER A 25 -33.64 -17.43 -34.65
N LEU A 26 -32.85 -17.44 -35.70
CA LEU A 26 -31.37 -17.45 -35.60
C LEU A 26 -30.85 -16.21 -34.92
N PHE A 27 -31.38 -15.03 -35.26
CA PHE A 27 -31.00 -13.76 -34.59
C PHE A 27 -31.38 -13.77 -33.12
N LEU A 28 -32.51 -14.32 -32.74
CA LEU A 28 -32.94 -14.40 -31.35
C LEU A 28 -32.00 -15.33 -30.55
N ILE A 29 -31.67 -16.50 -31.09
CA ILE A 29 -30.71 -17.44 -30.43
C ILE A 29 -29.33 -16.77 -30.29
N PHE A 30 -28.85 -16.10 -31.33
CA PHE A 30 -27.57 -15.38 -31.29
C PHE A 30 -27.58 -14.21 -30.29
N GLY A 31 -28.67 -13.45 -30.24
CA GLY A 31 -28.85 -12.39 -29.25
C GLY A 31 -28.83 -12.87 -27.81
N VAL A 32 -29.55 -13.96 -27.53
CA VAL A 32 -29.54 -14.59 -26.20
C VAL A 32 -28.14 -15.10 -25.85
N LEU A 33 -27.45 -15.74 -26.79
CA LEU A 33 -26.10 -16.25 -26.58
C LEU A 33 -25.10 -15.11 -26.27
N MET A 34 -25.21 -13.99 -27.00
CA MET A 34 -24.38 -12.78 -26.71
C MET A 34 -24.68 -12.21 -25.33
N LEU A 35 -25.94 -12.12 -24.91
CA LEU A 35 -26.32 -11.66 -23.58
C LEU A 35 -25.75 -12.55 -22.48
N VAL A 36 -25.78 -13.88 -22.68
CA VAL A 36 -25.19 -14.84 -21.73
C VAL A 36 -23.69 -14.64 -21.62
N ILE A 37 -22.98 -14.50 -22.75
CA ILE A 37 -21.53 -14.30 -22.75
C ILE A 37 -21.17 -12.96 -22.04
N LEU A 38 -21.87 -11.87 -22.36
CA LEU A 38 -21.64 -10.58 -21.71
C LEU A 38 -21.92 -10.61 -20.21
N SER A 39 -22.98 -11.35 -19.80
CA SER A 39 -23.31 -11.54 -18.39
C SER A 39 -22.22 -12.31 -17.64
N LEU A 40 -21.68 -13.36 -18.25
CA LEU A 40 -20.60 -14.16 -17.65
C LEU A 40 -19.30 -13.37 -17.55
N LEU A 41 -18.96 -12.58 -18.58
CA LEU A 41 -17.79 -11.70 -18.56
C LEU A 41 -17.94 -10.63 -17.47
N GLY A 42 -19.09 -9.97 -17.38
CA GLY A 42 -19.37 -8.96 -16.35
C GLY A 42 -19.30 -9.55 -14.93
N TYR A 43 -19.83 -10.74 -14.74
CA TYR A 43 -19.74 -11.43 -13.44
C TYR A 43 -18.30 -11.79 -13.06
N GLY A 44 -17.52 -12.30 -14.03
CA GLY A 44 -16.10 -12.63 -13.83
C GLY A 44 -15.27 -11.40 -13.41
N THR A 45 -15.42 -10.30 -14.14
CA THR A 45 -14.72 -9.04 -13.85
C THR A 45 -15.10 -8.49 -12.48
N SER A 46 -16.40 -8.49 -12.16
CA SER A 46 -16.89 -7.99 -10.86
C SER A 46 -16.31 -8.78 -9.67
N ARG A 47 -16.15 -10.10 -9.81
CA ARG A 47 -15.51 -10.91 -8.78
C ARG A 47 -14.02 -10.63 -8.62
N GLN A 48 -13.31 -10.38 -9.71
CA GLN A 48 -11.90 -10.02 -9.66
C GLN A 48 -11.70 -8.65 -8.99
N ASP A 49 -12.55 -7.68 -9.31
CA ASP A 49 -12.50 -6.34 -8.71
C ASP A 49 -12.76 -6.37 -7.20
N LEU A 50 -13.74 -7.16 -6.75
CA LEU A 50 -14.00 -7.35 -5.32
C LEU A 50 -12.80 -7.98 -4.60
N ARG A 51 -12.15 -8.98 -5.21
CA ARG A 51 -10.98 -9.61 -4.62
C ARG A 51 -9.78 -8.67 -4.56
N ALA A 52 -9.53 -7.91 -5.62
CA ALA A 52 -8.47 -6.92 -5.64
C ALA A 52 -8.72 -5.82 -4.60
N SER A 53 -9.96 -5.33 -4.49
CA SER A 53 -10.35 -4.34 -3.50
C SER A 53 -10.18 -4.86 -2.06
N SER A 54 -10.58 -6.10 -1.78
CA SER A 54 -10.42 -6.68 -0.43
C SER A 54 -8.95 -6.84 -0.04
N LEU A 55 -8.08 -7.29 -0.97
CA LEU A 55 -6.64 -7.39 -0.74
C LEU A 55 -6.00 -6.02 -0.48
N SER A 56 -6.38 -5.00 -1.25
CA SER A 56 -5.90 -3.63 -1.06
C SER A 56 -6.30 -3.07 0.31
N LEU A 57 -7.52 -3.36 0.74
CA LEU A 57 -8.05 -2.93 2.04
C LEU A 57 -7.32 -3.63 3.19
N GLU A 58 -7.05 -4.93 3.06
CA GLU A 58 -6.30 -5.72 4.03
C GLU A 58 -4.86 -5.20 4.17
N GLN A 59 -4.15 -4.98 3.06
CA GLN A 59 -2.81 -4.40 3.07
C GLN A 59 -2.78 -3.01 3.69
N THR A 60 -3.74 -2.16 3.33
CA THR A 60 -3.85 -0.82 3.88
C THR A 60 -4.08 -0.85 5.38
N SER A 61 -5.00 -1.71 5.84
CA SER A 61 -5.28 -1.89 7.27
C SER A 61 -4.04 -2.40 8.03
N ALA A 62 -3.34 -3.40 7.46
CA ALA A 62 -2.12 -3.95 8.05
C ALA A 62 -1.01 -2.89 8.17
N TYR A 63 -0.84 -2.06 7.14
CA TYR A 63 0.11 -0.94 7.16
C TYR A 63 -0.22 0.08 8.25
N TYR A 64 -1.48 0.52 8.37
CA TYR A 64 -1.87 1.49 9.40
C TYR A 64 -1.77 0.91 10.82
N ASN A 65 -2.04 -0.38 10.99
CA ASN A 65 -1.81 -1.06 12.27
C ASN A 65 -0.31 -1.05 12.62
N ALA A 66 0.57 -1.37 11.68
CA ALA A 66 2.02 -1.31 11.90
C ALA A 66 2.49 0.12 12.22
N CYS A 67 1.93 1.14 11.56
CA CYS A 67 2.21 2.54 11.87
C CYS A 67 1.76 2.91 13.30
N SER A 68 0.57 2.45 13.73
CA SER A 68 0.09 2.68 15.10
C SER A 68 0.99 2.03 16.14
N GLU A 69 1.37 0.76 15.94
CA GLU A 69 2.29 0.06 16.84
C GLU A 69 3.67 0.75 16.90
N ALA A 70 4.18 1.25 15.77
CA ALA A 70 5.44 1.98 15.73
C ALA A 70 5.36 3.35 16.44
N ALA A 71 4.22 4.03 16.36
CA ALA A 71 3.97 5.27 17.08
C ALA A 71 3.86 5.06 18.59
N ASP A 72 3.19 3.97 19.00
CA ASP A 72 3.10 3.57 20.40
C ASP A 72 4.48 3.23 20.97
N PHE A 73 5.28 2.45 20.20
CA PHE A 73 6.66 2.16 20.55
C PHE A 73 7.50 3.43 20.72
N TYR A 74 7.39 4.39 19.80
CA TYR A 74 8.12 5.65 19.90
C TYR A 74 7.71 6.45 21.14
N SER A 75 6.43 6.50 21.46
CA SER A 75 5.91 7.19 22.64
C SER A 75 6.43 6.54 23.94
N GLU A 76 6.41 5.20 24.01
CA GLU A 76 6.94 4.45 25.15
C GLU A 76 8.45 4.64 25.27
N LEU A 77 9.17 4.61 24.15
CA LEU A 77 10.61 4.86 24.12
C LEU A 77 10.94 6.24 24.71
N VAL A 78 10.26 7.29 24.25
CA VAL A 78 10.50 8.66 24.76
C VAL A 78 10.28 8.73 26.26
N GLN A 79 9.17 8.19 26.78
CA GLN A 79 8.89 8.17 28.21
C GLN A 79 9.97 7.41 29.02
N THR A 80 10.42 6.28 28.47
CA THR A 80 11.47 5.47 29.12
C THR A 80 12.81 6.22 29.13
N LEU A 81 13.16 6.86 28.02
CA LEU A 81 14.38 7.67 27.91
C LEU A 81 14.36 8.86 28.86
N GLU A 82 13.21 9.51 29.05
CA GLU A 82 13.03 10.56 30.06
C GLU A 82 13.32 10.03 31.47
N GLY A 83 12.81 8.84 31.79
CA GLY A 83 13.10 8.15 33.02
C GLY A 83 14.60 7.89 33.21
N PHE A 84 15.27 7.40 32.18
CA PHE A 84 16.72 7.13 32.24
C PHE A 84 17.54 8.40 32.40
N GLN A 85 17.13 9.50 31.77
CA GLN A 85 17.81 10.80 31.99
C GLN A 85 17.71 11.32 33.44
N THR A 86 16.64 10.97 34.14
CA THR A 86 16.52 11.35 35.56
C THR A 86 17.37 10.46 36.48
N LEU A 87 17.60 9.21 36.08
CA LEU A 87 18.36 8.22 36.86
C LEU A 87 19.87 8.30 36.61
N ALA A 88 20.25 8.53 35.35
CA ALA A 88 21.64 8.57 34.95
C ALA A 88 22.30 9.91 35.33
N LYS A 89 23.43 9.82 36.01
CA LYS A 89 24.24 11.01 36.37
C LYS A 89 25.32 11.32 35.34
N THR A 90 25.57 10.41 34.40
CA THR A 90 26.62 10.51 33.39
C THR A 90 26.09 9.99 32.06
N GLU A 91 26.59 10.54 30.97
CA GLU A 91 26.27 10.10 29.61
C GLU A 91 26.51 8.60 29.40
N THR A 92 27.63 8.07 29.91
CA THR A 92 27.97 6.65 29.80
C THR A 92 26.95 5.74 30.50
N ALA A 93 26.51 6.13 31.72
CA ALA A 93 25.49 5.38 32.46
C ALA A 93 24.13 5.42 31.74
N TYR A 94 23.78 6.56 31.12
CA TYR A 94 22.57 6.71 30.33
C TYR A 94 22.56 5.73 29.14
N TYR A 95 23.61 5.75 28.30
CA TYR A 95 23.65 4.86 27.13
C TYR A 95 23.76 3.37 27.50
N GLN A 96 24.26 3.03 28.67
CA GLN A 96 24.20 1.65 29.19
C GLN A 96 22.74 1.24 29.46
N LEU A 97 21.96 2.06 30.18
CA LEU A 97 20.54 1.80 30.45
C LEU A 97 19.74 1.72 29.16
N VAL A 98 20.00 2.62 28.21
CA VAL A 98 19.36 2.60 26.88
C VAL A 98 19.69 1.32 26.12
N SER A 99 20.96 0.91 26.11
CA SER A 99 21.41 -0.32 25.45
C SER A 99 20.76 -1.57 26.06
N ASP A 100 20.70 -1.66 27.38
CA ASP A 100 20.09 -2.79 28.08
C ASP A 100 18.58 -2.86 27.80
N TYR A 101 17.89 -1.72 27.80
CA TYR A 101 16.47 -1.65 27.49
C TYR A 101 16.18 -2.04 26.03
N LEU A 102 16.86 -1.41 25.07
CA LEU A 102 16.61 -1.63 23.65
C LEU A 102 16.98 -3.04 23.18
N ASN A 103 18.06 -3.62 23.74
CA ASN A 103 18.42 -5.01 23.46
C ASN A 103 17.45 -6.04 24.06
N SER A 104 16.60 -5.64 25.01
CA SER A 104 15.55 -6.49 25.56
C SER A 104 14.24 -6.46 24.74
N GLN A 105 14.10 -5.49 23.82
CA GLN A 105 12.90 -5.33 23.01
C GLN A 105 12.92 -6.22 21.77
N GLU A 106 11.78 -6.80 21.44
CA GLU A 106 11.61 -7.51 20.16
C GLU A 106 11.50 -6.54 19.01
N ASN A 107 12.05 -6.91 17.85
CA ASN A 107 11.99 -6.12 16.61
C ASN A 107 12.74 -4.77 16.66
N VAL A 108 13.67 -4.60 17.59
CA VAL A 108 14.48 -3.40 17.72
C VAL A 108 15.96 -3.76 17.58
N GLU A 109 16.66 -3.07 16.70
CA GLU A 109 18.11 -3.16 16.55
C GLU A 109 18.75 -1.86 17.06
N TRP A 110 19.70 -1.99 18.02
CA TRP A 110 20.40 -0.86 18.61
C TRP A 110 21.84 -0.75 18.11
N ASP A 111 22.18 0.38 17.47
CA ASP A 111 23.56 0.74 17.12
C ASP A 111 24.15 1.69 18.19
N SER A 112 24.94 1.12 19.10
CA SER A 112 25.56 1.89 20.18
C SER A 112 26.63 2.89 19.73
N LYS A 113 27.14 2.78 18.50
CA LYS A 113 28.12 3.73 17.95
C LYS A 113 27.47 4.99 17.39
N LYS A 114 26.27 4.83 16.81
CA LYS A 114 25.51 5.92 16.21
C LYS A 114 24.42 6.45 17.14
N HIS A 115 24.20 5.79 18.27
CA HIS A 115 23.09 6.03 19.18
C HIS A 115 21.74 6.04 18.44
N THR A 116 21.52 5.05 17.58
CA THR A 116 20.30 4.90 16.80
C THR A 116 19.63 3.57 17.08
N ALA A 117 18.32 3.60 17.26
CA ALA A 117 17.44 2.44 17.33
C ALA A 117 16.69 2.28 16.04
N GLU A 118 16.62 1.07 15.51
CA GLU A 118 15.80 0.75 14.33
C GLU A 118 14.73 -0.26 14.73
N TYR A 119 13.47 0.15 14.66
CA TYR A 119 12.32 -0.70 14.90
C TYR A 119 11.79 -1.20 13.57
N VAL A 120 11.62 -2.53 13.45
CA VAL A 120 11.13 -3.16 12.22
C VAL A 120 9.89 -4.00 12.51
N LYS A 121 8.78 -3.68 11.84
CA LYS A 121 7.52 -4.43 11.95
C LYS A 121 7.06 -4.91 10.59
N ALA A 122 6.96 -6.23 10.41
CA ALA A 122 6.37 -6.82 9.21
C ALA A 122 4.84 -6.61 9.23
N PHE A 123 4.28 -6.13 8.12
CA PHE A 123 2.85 -6.00 7.90
C PHE A 123 2.34 -6.77 6.69
N SER A 124 3.26 -7.37 5.92
CA SER A 124 2.98 -8.26 4.80
C SER A 124 4.11 -9.28 4.69
N ASP A 125 3.90 -10.37 3.94
CA ASP A 125 4.93 -11.38 3.65
C ASP A 125 6.15 -10.78 2.93
N THR A 126 5.98 -9.64 2.28
CA THR A 126 7.00 -9.01 1.43
C THR A 126 7.41 -7.62 1.88
N GLN A 127 6.76 -7.06 2.88
CA GLN A 127 6.96 -5.66 3.27
C GLN A 127 6.97 -5.50 4.79
N SER A 128 7.88 -4.66 5.26
CA SER A 128 8.00 -4.26 6.67
C SER A 128 8.08 -2.75 6.79
N LEU A 129 7.58 -2.22 7.89
CA LEU A 129 7.79 -0.84 8.30
C LEU A 129 9.10 -0.77 9.09
N ALA A 130 10.02 0.10 8.68
CA ALA A 130 11.26 0.38 9.39
C ALA A 130 11.26 1.82 9.88
N VAL A 131 11.39 2.00 11.19
CA VAL A 131 11.45 3.31 11.85
C VAL A 131 12.80 3.44 12.54
N LYS A 132 13.58 4.43 12.15
CA LYS A 132 14.89 4.71 12.74
C LYS A 132 14.82 5.96 13.60
N VAL A 133 15.26 5.83 14.85
CA VAL A 133 15.22 6.87 15.85
C VAL A 133 16.64 7.13 16.36
N SER A 134 17.03 8.40 16.45
CA SER A 134 18.24 8.82 17.16
C SER A 134 17.92 9.10 18.62
N VAL A 135 18.84 8.73 19.50
CA VAL A 135 18.74 8.93 20.96
C VAL A 135 19.82 9.89 21.40
N PHE A 136 19.44 10.93 22.17
CA PHE A 136 20.34 11.97 22.62
C PHE A 136 20.42 12.00 24.14
N TRP A 137 21.62 12.30 24.64
CA TRP A 137 21.84 12.67 26.04
C TRP A 137 21.76 14.19 26.17
N THR A 138 20.95 14.68 27.09
CA THR A 138 20.87 16.11 27.42
C THR A 138 21.30 16.32 28.87
N ASP A 139 22.39 17.05 29.07
CA ASP A 139 22.84 17.39 30.43
C ASP A 139 21.91 18.44 31.03
N ARG A 140 21.00 17.99 31.90
CA ARG A 140 20.05 18.90 32.60
C ARG A 140 20.73 19.82 33.65
N THR A 141 22.00 19.62 33.94
CA THR A 141 22.72 20.47 34.89
C THR A 141 23.15 21.81 34.29
N ALA A 142 23.08 21.92 32.96
CA ALA A 142 23.56 23.12 32.24
C ALA A 142 22.45 24.15 31.94
N ASP A 143 21.17 23.85 32.14
CA ASP A 143 20.08 24.70 31.64
C ASP A 143 19.18 25.26 32.76
N SER A 144 19.77 26.05 33.68
CA SER A 144 19.01 27.03 34.47
C SER A 144 19.22 28.48 34.00
N THR A 145 19.92 28.70 32.89
CA THR A 145 20.14 30.05 32.34
C THR A 145 20.23 30.03 30.81
N ALA A 146 19.12 29.91 30.11
CA ALA A 146 19.00 30.44 28.75
C ALA A 146 17.52 30.60 28.38
N SER A 147 17.00 31.75 28.70
CA SER A 147 15.93 32.50 28.10
C SER A 147 15.91 32.43 26.57
N ASP A 148 14.70 32.37 26.04
CA ASP A 148 14.25 32.97 24.78
C ASP A 148 15.33 33.43 23.79
N THR A 149 15.43 32.75 22.67
CA THR A 149 15.76 33.43 21.42
C THR A 149 15.24 32.62 20.21
N ALA A 150 14.12 33.14 19.68
CA ALA A 150 13.85 33.38 18.26
C ALA A 150 14.18 32.31 17.21
N ALA A 151 13.13 31.93 16.54
CA ALA A 151 13.05 31.53 15.16
C ALA A 151 14.19 32.00 14.27
N SER A 152 14.79 31.11 13.53
CA SER A 152 15.53 31.47 12.32
C SER A 152 15.08 30.54 11.19
N ASP A 153 14.39 31.16 10.24
CA ASP A 153 14.16 30.67 8.86
C ASP A 153 15.44 30.10 8.27
N THR A 154 15.37 28.91 7.74
CA THR A 154 16.27 28.51 6.66
C THR A 154 15.57 27.59 5.69
N VAL A 155 15.04 28.21 4.65
CA VAL A 155 15.08 27.90 3.21
C VAL A 155 15.03 26.43 2.80
N ALA A 156 13.97 26.17 2.03
CA ALA A 156 13.74 25.03 1.16
C ALA A 156 14.99 24.66 0.34
N SER A 157 15.25 23.36 0.27
CA SER A 157 15.94 22.75 -0.86
C SER A 157 15.09 21.61 -1.39
N ASP A 158 14.60 21.79 -2.62
CA ASP A 158 13.96 20.79 -3.45
C ASP A 158 14.80 19.53 -3.53
N THR A 159 14.23 18.39 -3.14
CA THR A 159 14.60 17.10 -3.71
C THR A 159 13.42 16.13 -3.58
N ALA A 160 12.86 15.78 -4.74
CA ALA A 160 12.11 14.58 -5.11
C ALA A 160 11.17 13.94 -4.09
N ALA A 161 9.90 13.99 -4.46
CA ALA A 161 8.75 13.23 -3.99
C ALA A 161 9.09 11.87 -3.35
N SER A 162 9.16 11.88 -2.02
CA SER A 162 8.82 10.75 -1.18
C SER A 162 7.50 11.12 -0.55
N ASP A 163 6.45 10.34 -0.83
CA ASP A 163 5.14 10.48 -0.19
C ASP A 163 5.29 10.31 1.32
N THR A 164 5.66 11.39 1.98
CA THR A 164 5.63 11.48 3.43
C THR A 164 4.18 11.77 3.79
N ILE A 165 3.42 10.72 4.03
CA ILE A 165 2.11 10.83 4.69
C ILE A 165 2.41 11.23 6.15
N ASN A 166 2.56 12.53 6.38
CA ASN A 166 2.47 13.12 7.71
C ASN A 166 1.00 13.04 8.15
N ALA A 167 0.56 11.86 8.56
CA ALA A 167 -0.72 11.68 9.24
C ALA A 167 -0.55 12.21 10.67
N GLY A 168 -0.76 13.53 10.85
CA GLY A 168 -1.32 14.15 12.06
C GLY A 168 -0.71 13.83 13.43
N LEU A 169 0.38 13.10 13.51
CA LEU A 169 1.17 12.93 14.73
C LEU A 169 2.18 14.06 14.78
N ASP A 170 1.94 15.00 15.67
CA ASP A 170 2.94 16.00 16.05
C ASP A 170 4.11 15.28 16.75
N MET A 171 4.93 14.62 15.94
CA MET A 171 6.18 14.00 16.37
C MET A 171 7.28 15.06 16.37
N THR A 172 7.02 16.18 17.06
CA THR A 172 8.05 17.15 17.39
C THR A 172 9.17 16.40 18.10
N SER A 173 10.37 16.47 17.51
CA SER A 173 11.55 15.85 18.10
C SER A 173 11.64 16.31 19.55
N SER A 174 11.42 15.38 20.49
CA SER A 174 11.77 15.65 21.88
C SER A 174 13.27 15.88 21.92
N ASN A 175 13.75 16.73 22.79
CA ASN A 175 15.20 16.96 22.96
C ASN A 175 16.01 15.70 23.29
N ILE A 176 15.34 14.55 23.39
CA ILE A 176 15.87 13.27 23.87
C ILE A 176 15.90 12.23 22.75
N ALA A 177 14.92 12.24 21.83
CA ALA A 177 14.84 11.32 20.71
C ALA A 177 14.30 12.02 19.47
N GLY A 178 14.84 11.69 18.31
CA GLY A 178 14.40 12.22 17.02
C GLY A 178 14.22 11.12 15.99
N ILE A 179 13.12 11.17 15.21
CA ILE A 179 12.89 10.24 14.13
C ILE A 179 13.78 10.62 12.94
N LEU A 180 14.67 9.73 12.54
CA LEU A 180 15.55 9.90 11.39
C LEU A 180 14.90 9.44 10.09
N SER A 181 14.15 8.33 10.14
CA SER A 181 13.47 7.80 8.96
C SER A 181 12.24 7.00 9.36
N TRP A 182 11.25 7.02 8.48
CA TRP A 182 10.01 6.25 8.57
C TRP A 182 9.69 5.71 7.18
N ASN A 183 10.10 4.47 6.91
CA ASN A 183 10.08 3.92 5.57
C ASN A 183 9.44 2.53 5.52
N THR A 184 8.79 2.23 4.41
CA THR A 184 8.44 0.86 4.07
C THR A 184 9.62 0.20 3.36
N VAL A 185 10.02 -0.97 3.85
CA VAL A 185 11.11 -1.76 3.29
C VAL A 185 10.56 -3.05 2.70
N VAL A 186 11.00 -3.41 1.50
CA VAL A 186 10.69 -4.71 0.89
C VAL A 186 11.62 -5.76 1.50
N THR A 187 11.04 -6.76 2.16
CA THR A 187 11.77 -7.83 2.85
C THR A 187 11.79 -9.14 2.08
N ALA A 188 10.99 -9.27 1.01
CA ALA A 188 11.05 -10.44 0.15
C ALA A 188 12.28 -10.42 -0.73
N ASP A 189 12.95 -11.56 -0.81
CA ASP A 189 13.97 -11.79 -1.84
C ASP A 189 13.31 -11.62 -3.22
N TRP A 190 13.86 -10.74 -4.04
CA TRP A 190 13.41 -10.58 -5.40
C TRP A 190 13.71 -11.86 -6.18
N ASN A 191 12.67 -12.68 -6.40
CA ASN A 191 12.74 -13.85 -7.26
C ASN A 191 12.17 -13.48 -8.63
N PRO A 192 13.03 -13.28 -9.66
CA PRO A 192 12.53 -12.95 -10.99
C PRO A 192 11.69 -14.11 -11.51
N ASP A 193 10.46 -13.83 -11.91
CA ASP A 193 9.60 -14.80 -12.58
C ASP A 193 10.21 -15.15 -13.95
N ASN A 194 10.99 -16.21 -14.01
CA ASN A 194 11.56 -16.76 -15.22
C ASN A 194 10.60 -17.67 -15.99
N SER A 195 9.34 -17.76 -15.57
CA SER A 195 8.33 -18.60 -16.22
C SER A 195 7.86 -18.05 -17.56
N GLN A 196 8.06 -16.77 -17.80
CA GLN A 196 7.77 -16.15 -19.10
C GLN A 196 9.00 -16.20 -19.99
N SER A 197 8.97 -17.03 -21.02
CA SER A 197 10.01 -17.01 -22.04
C SER A 197 9.95 -15.67 -22.78
N VAL A 198 10.96 -14.84 -22.58
CA VAL A 198 11.13 -13.62 -23.36
C VAL A 198 11.26 -14.05 -24.83
N TYR A 199 10.33 -13.59 -25.67
CA TYR A 199 10.43 -13.79 -27.12
C TYR A 199 11.75 -13.17 -27.61
N LYS A 200 12.70 -14.04 -27.95
CA LYS A 200 13.91 -13.63 -28.68
C LYS A 200 13.50 -13.55 -30.15
N GLY A 201 13.14 -12.34 -30.59
CA GLY A 201 12.89 -12.08 -32.01
C GLY A 201 14.09 -12.50 -32.85
N GLU A 202 13.82 -13.33 -33.84
CA GLU A 202 14.75 -13.60 -34.97
C GLU A 202 14.73 -12.44 -35.95
#